data_e10a10cd31bb3f4750d3e437b2fdc27e
#
_entry.id   e10a10cd31bb3f4750d3e437b2fdc27e
#
_cell.length_a   1.000
_cell.length_b   1.000
_cell.length_c   1.000
_cell.angle_alpha   90.00
_cell.angle_beta   90.00
_cell.angle_gamma   90.00
#
_symmetry.space_group_name_H-M   'P 1'
#
loop_
_entity.id
_entity.type
_entity.pdbx_description
1 polymer ?
#
loop_
_entity_poly.entity_id
_entity_poly.type
_entity_poly.pdbx_seq_one_letter_code
_entity_poly.pdbx_strand_id
1 'polypeptide(L)'
;MPKIFITTDPNSFFDEDTGMYVHGPNYEQNFPYFGSNFWEDWERPIHFEIREPDGSGYAANAGVKIFGGWSRAFPQKSLSIFARSHLGPSSFDYPLFPGANINEYEAFVLRNSGNDWESTMMRDGFITSIADHLNIDHQRYRPALLFLNGEFWGIQNIREKVNEHFIASNHSIEPEHIDLLDIQGI
;
A
#
# COMPACT_ATOMS: atom_id res chain seq x y z
N MET A 1 6.25 5.08 16.06
CA MET A 1 5.76 4.59 14.75
C MET A 1 5.38 3.13 14.89
N PRO A 2 4.29 2.69 14.32
CA PRO A 2 3.97 1.27 14.24
C PRO A 2 5.02 0.51 13.41
N LYS A 3 5.10 -0.79 13.65
CA LYS A 3 5.89 -1.71 12.84
C LYS A 3 4.95 -2.58 12.03
N ILE A 4 5.24 -2.75 10.75
CA ILE A 4 4.53 -3.66 9.85
C ILE A 4 5.47 -4.79 9.48
N PHE A 5 4.99 -6.01 9.63
CA PHE A 5 5.70 -7.20 9.22
C PHE A 5 4.93 -7.85 8.07
N ILE A 6 5.61 -8.12 6.99
CA ILE A 6 5.09 -8.91 5.86
C ILE A 6 5.89 -10.19 5.78
N THR A 7 5.19 -11.31 5.83
CA THR A 7 5.77 -12.63 5.63
C THR A 7 5.13 -13.27 4.40
N THR A 8 5.96 -13.75 3.49
CA THR A 8 5.53 -14.37 2.24
C THR A 8 6.57 -15.40 1.77
N ASP A 9 6.21 -16.24 0.81
CA ASP A 9 7.19 -17.04 0.09
C ASP A 9 8.22 -16.10 -0.58
N PRO A 10 9.52 -16.23 -0.28
CA PRO A 10 10.55 -15.40 -0.91
C PRO A 10 10.50 -15.42 -2.44
N ASN A 11 10.11 -16.54 -3.05
CA ASN A 11 10.00 -16.64 -4.50
C ASN A 11 8.89 -15.74 -5.06
N SER A 12 7.82 -15.50 -4.32
CA SER A 12 6.76 -14.57 -4.74
C SER A 12 7.27 -13.15 -4.97
N PHE A 13 8.36 -12.76 -4.31
CA PHE A 13 8.94 -11.42 -4.39
C PHE A 13 10.23 -11.38 -5.19
N PHE A 14 11.11 -12.39 -5.05
CA PHE A 14 12.52 -12.29 -5.45
C PHE A 14 12.99 -13.37 -6.43
N ASP A 15 12.13 -14.30 -6.86
CA ASP A 15 12.48 -15.22 -7.94
C ASP A 15 12.78 -14.44 -9.23
N GLU A 16 13.85 -14.83 -9.94
CA GLU A 16 14.34 -14.07 -11.10
C GLU A 16 13.30 -13.96 -12.23
N ASP A 17 12.45 -14.98 -12.41
CA ASP A 17 11.48 -15.05 -13.51
C ASP A 17 10.09 -14.54 -13.07
N THR A 18 9.67 -14.84 -11.85
CA THR A 18 8.28 -14.67 -11.39
C THR A 18 8.10 -13.82 -10.14
N GLY A 19 9.20 -13.35 -9.55
CA GLY A 19 9.18 -12.48 -8.37
C GLY A 19 8.69 -11.08 -8.73
N MET A 20 7.70 -10.60 -8.00
CA MET A 20 7.07 -9.30 -8.30
C MET A 20 7.94 -8.08 -7.97
N TYR A 21 9.08 -8.26 -7.30
CA TYR A 21 9.95 -7.16 -6.84
C TYR A 21 11.18 -6.96 -7.72
N VAL A 22 11.46 -7.89 -8.63
CA VAL A 22 12.64 -7.92 -9.50
C VAL A 22 12.33 -7.47 -10.93
N HIS A 23 13.37 -7.31 -11.73
CA HIS A 23 13.21 -6.92 -13.13
C HIS A 23 12.59 -8.03 -13.99
N GLY A 24 12.93 -9.30 -13.71
CA GLY A 24 12.52 -10.42 -14.58
C GLY A 24 13.32 -10.48 -15.89
N PRO A 25 12.97 -11.41 -16.80
CA PRO A 25 13.78 -11.70 -17.99
C PRO A 25 13.59 -10.69 -19.14
N ASN A 26 12.50 -9.91 -19.18
CA ASN A 26 12.09 -9.15 -20.35
C ASN A 26 11.82 -7.68 -20.02
N TYR A 27 12.86 -6.90 -19.75
CA TYR A 27 12.67 -5.49 -19.39
C TYR A 27 13.57 -4.55 -20.20
N GLU A 28 13.15 -3.31 -20.36
CA GLU A 28 13.93 -2.24 -20.95
C GLU A 28 15.04 -1.81 -19.98
N GLN A 29 16.26 -1.56 -20.53
CA GLN A 29 17.42 -1.18 -19.71
C GLN A 29 17.35 0.26 -19.16
N ASN A 30 16.43 1.08 -19.66
CA ASN A 30 16.29 2.46 -19.25
C ASN A 30 15.16 2.63 -18.23
N PHE A 31 15.38 3.52 -17.25
CA PHE A 31 14.32 3.90 -16.30
C PHE A 31 13.06 4.37 -17.07
N PRO A 32 11.87 3.91 -16.71
CA PRO A 32 11.52 3.18 -15.50
C PRO A 32 11.50 1.64 -15.67
N TYR A 33 12.29 1.06 -16.56
CA TYR A 33 12.46 -0.38 -16.76
C TYR A 33 11.15 -1.08 -17.15
N PHE A 34 10.45 -0.56 -18.15
CA PHE A 34 9.20 -1.16 -18.63
C PHE A 34 9.39 -2.63 -19.02
N GLY A 35 8.34 -3.44 -18.79
CA GLY A 35 8.41 -4.88 -18.96
C GLY A 35 9.01 -5.64 -17.79
N SER A 36 9.52 -4.95 -16.74
CA SER A 36 9.92 -5.62 -15.51
C SER A 36 8.72 -6.24 -14.79
N ASN A 37 8.98 -7.29 -14.00
CA ASN A 37 7.95 -7.98 -13.22
C ASN A 37 7.16 -7.05 -12.30
N PHE A 38 7.76 -5.99 -11.79
CA PHE A 38 7.07 -5.01 -10.96
C PHE A 38 6.10 -4.08 -11.74
N TRP A 39 6.01 -4.22 -13.06
CA TRP A 39 4.97 -3.58 -13.89
C TRP A 39 3.75 -4.48 -14.10
N GLU A 40 3.88 -5.80 -13.82
CA GLU A 40 2.78 -6.74 -13.94
C GLU A 40 1.74 -6.51 -12.83
N ASP A 41 0.47 -6.83 -13.14
CA ASP A 41 -0.64 -6.73 -12.17
C ASP A 41 -0.77 -8.03 -11.35
N TRP A 42 0.35 -8.54 -10.87
CA TRP A 42 0.36 -9.76 -10.07
C TRP A 42 -0.05 -9.49 -8.63
N GLU A 43 -0.91 -10.35 -8.10
CA GLU A 43 -1.25 -10.42 -6.69
C GLU A 43 -0.60 -11.66 -6.06
N ARG A 44 0.03 -11.47 -4.91
CA ARG A 44 0.69 -12.55 -4.15
C ARG A 44 0.09 -12.65 -2.75
N PRO A 45 -0.04 -13.88 -2.22
CA PRO A 45 -0.49 -14.07 -0.85
C PRO A 45 0.60 -13.65 0.14
N ILE A 46 0.18 -12.99 1.21
CA ILE A 46 1.04 -12.60 2.33
C ILE A 46 0.33 -12.86 3.66
N HIS A 47 1.12 -12.96 4.70
CA HIS A 47 0.67 -12.68 6.06
C HIS A 47 1.22 -11.33 6.47
N PHE A 48 0.36 -10.40 6.91
CA PHE A 48 0.83 -9.14 7.46
C PHE A 48 0.43 -8.99 8.92
N GLU A 49 1.27 -8.28 9.65
CA GLU A 49 1.04 -7.93 11.03
C GLU A 49 1.39 -6.46 11.24
N ILE A 50 0.54 -5.71 11.91
CA ILE A 50 0.84 -4.37 12.42
C ILE A 50 0.96 -4.43 13.93
N ARG A 51 2.02 -3.83 14.48
CA ARG A 51 2.28 -3.71 15.91
C ARG A 51 2.46 -2.27 16.31
N GLU A 52 1.65 -1.83 17.24
CA GLU A 52 1.71 -0.50 17.81
C GLU A 52 2.83 -0.40 18.85
N PRO A 53 3.27 0.85 19.17
CA PRO A 53 4.27 1.06 20.22
C PRO A 53 3.84 0.60 21.61
N ASP A 54 2.53 0.53 21.89
CA ASP A 54 1.96 0.03 23.15
C ASP A 54 1.84 -1.49 23.22
N GLY A 55 2.19 -2.19 22.12
CA GLY A 55 2.13 -3.65 22.00
C GLY A 55 0.82 -4.18 21.45
N SER A 56 -0.21 -3.34 21.25
CA SER A 56 -1.41 -3.73 20.53
C SER A 56 -1.13 -3.95 19.04
N GLY A 57 -2.06 -4.53 18.31
CA GLY A 57 -1.85 -4.75 16.90
C GLY A 57 -2.95 -5.59 16.23
N TYR A 58 -2.71 -5.93 14.98
CA TYR A 58 -3.61 -6.73 14.15
C TYR A 58 -2.79 -7.58 13.20
N ALA A 59 -3.29 -8.75 12.85
CA ALA A 59 -2.66 -9.64 11.89
C ALA A 59 -3.70 -10.34 11.02
N ALA A 60 -3.39 -10.51 9.75
CA ALA A 60 -4.26 -11.22 8.80
C ALA A 60 -3.47 -11.75 7.61
N ASN A 61 -4.04 -12.77 6.95
CA ASN A 61 -3.63 -13.13 5.60
C ASN A 61 -4.32 -12.19 4.59
N ALA A 62 -3.59 -11.83 3.54
CA ALA A 62 -4.01 -10.82 2.58
C ALA A 62 -3.39 -11.06 1.21
N GLY A 63 -3.86 -10.32 0.21
CA GLY A 63 -3.19 -10.19 -1.08
C GLY A 63 -2.31 -8.93 -1.11
N VAL A 64 -1.21 -8.99 -1.84
CA VAL A 64 -0.34 -7.84 -2.07
C VAL A 64 -0.04 -7.65 -3.55
N LYS A 65 -0.04 -6.39 -4.01
CA LYS A 65 0.40 -5.98 -5.35
C LYS A 65 1.43 -4.86 -5.25
N ILE A 66 2.31 -4.75 -6.24
CA ILE A 66 3.13 -3.53 -6.41
C ILE A 66 2.20 -2.37 -6.79
N PHE A 67 2.41 -1.23 -6.15
CA PHE A 67 1.59 -0.04 -6.33
C PHE A 67 2.40 1.15 -6.89
N GLY A 68 1.71 2.01 -7.62
CA GLY A 68 2.23 3.27 -8.13
C GLY A 68 2.48 3.26 -9.64
N GLY A 69 2.85 4.39 -10.17
CA GLY A 69 3.31 4.58 -11.54
C GLY A 69 4.84 4.35 -11.62
N TRP A 70 5.59 5.33 -12.08
CA TRP A 70 7.05 5.21 -12.26
C TRP A 70 7.83 4.92 -10.97
N SER A 71 7.27 5.24 -9.80
CA SER A 71 7.86 4.88 -8.50
C SER A 71 7.97 3.37 -8.23
N ARG A 72 7.33 2.52 -9.06
CA ARG A 72 7.54 1.06 -9.06
C ARG A 72 8.99 0.69 -9.37
N ALA A 73 9.68 1.53 -10.14
CA ALA A 73 11.07 1.32 -10.54
C ALA A 73 12.09 1.66 -9.44
N PHE A 74 11.68 2.31 -8.34
CA PHE A 74 12.57 2.61 -7.22
C PHE A 74 12.94 1.33 -6.45
N PRO A 75 14.10 1.28 -5.79
CA PRO A 75 14.51 0.11 -5.00
C PRO A 75 13.49 -0.29 -3.96
N GLN A 76 12.96 0.67 -3.18
CA GLN A 76 11.86 0.44 -2.27
C GLN A 76 10.54 0.75 -2.99
N LYS A 77 9.72 -0.28 -3.21
CA LYS A 77 8.46 -0.17 -3.93
C LYS A 77 7.28 0.06 -2.98
N SER A 78 6.27 0.76 -3.46
CA SER A 78 4.99 0.84 -2.76
C SER A 78 4.20 -0.47 -2.95
N LEU A 79 3.45 -0.84 -1.92
CA LEU A 79 2.64 -2.06 -1.89
C LEU A 79 1.18 -1.71 -1.61
N SER A 80 0.24 -2.26 -2.37
CA SER A 80 -1.18 -2.28 -2.00
C SER A 80 -1.49 -3.59 -1.31
N ILE A 81 -2.11 -3.51 -0.14
CA ILE A 81 -2.53 -4.68 0.65
C ILE A 81 -4.05 -4.77 0.56
N PHE A 82 -4.56 -5.95 0.21
CA PHE A 82 -5.97 -6.21 -0.02
C PHE A 82 -6.49 -7.30 0.90
N ALA A 83 -7.61 -7.05 1.55
CA ALA A 83 -8.39 -8.10 2.17
C ALA A 83 -8.99 -9.01 1.07
N ARG A 84 -8.86 -10.31 1.26
CA ARG A 84 -9.30 -11.32 0.30
C ARG A 84 -9.95 -12.49 1.03
N SER A 85 -11.24 -12.68 0.85
CA SER A 85 -12.02 -13.73 1.54
C SER A 85 -11.49 -15.15 1.29
N HIS A 86 -10.77 -15.38 0.20
CA HIS A 86 -10.13 -16.67 -0.08
C HIS A 86 -8.76 -16.87 0.59
N LEU A 87 -8.17 -15.81 1.15
CA LEU A 87 -6.89 -15.85 1.90
C LEU A 87 -7.09 -15.63 3.39
N GLY A 88 -8.04 -14.75 3.76
CA GLY A 88 -8.26 -14.30 5.13
C GLY A 88 -9.60 -13.57 5.28
N PRO A 89 -9.66 -12.45 6.01
CA PRO A 89 -10.87 -11.65 6.16
C PRO A 89 -11.26 -10.96 4.84
N SER A 90 -12.53 -10.59 4.68
CA SER A 90 -13.03 -9.78 3.56
C SER A 90 -12.75 -8.29 3.74
N SER A 91 -12.44 -7.87 4.96
CA SER A 91 -12.04 -6.51 5.34
C SER A 91 -11.12 -6.57 6.57
N PHE A 92 -10.30 -5.55 6.76
CA PHE A 92 -9.43 -5.40 7.92
C PHE A 92 -10.16 -4.59 8.98
N ASP A 93 -10.67 -5.25 10.02
CA ASP A 93 -11.31 -4.61 11.18
C ASP A 93 -10.22 -4.12 12.14
N TYR A 94 -9.61 -2.99 11.78
CA TYR A 94 -8.53 -2.38 12.55
C TYR A 94 -8.41 -0.87 12.24
N PRO A 95 -8.32 0.00 13.26
CA PRO A 95 -8.19 1.45 13.09
C PRO A 95 -6.78 1.82 12.59
N LEU A 96 -6.55 1.70 11.28
CA LEU A 96 -5.25 2.00 10.65
C LEU A 96 -4.78 3.45 10.95
N PHE A 97 -5.73 4.38 11.09
CA PHE A 97 -5.45 5.79 11.36
C PHE A 97 -6.09 6.21 12.69
N PRO A 98 -5.32 6.30 13.78
CA PRO A 98 -5.84 6.75 15.07
C PRO A 98 -6.51 8.11 14.99
N GLY A 99 -7.72 8.21 15.54
CA GLY A 99 -8.53 9.41 15.48
C GLY A 99 -9.47 9.53 14.26
N ALA A 100 -9.37 8.61 13.29
CA ALA A 100 -10.40 8.47 12.26
C ALA A 100 -11.59 7.68 12.81
N ASN A 101 -12.80 8.00 12.30
CA ASN A 101 -14.01 7.25 12.63
C ASN A 101 -14.22 6.01 11.71
N ILE A 102 -13.15 5.56 11.07
CA ILE A 102 -13.13 4.41 10.16
C ILE A 102 -12.27 3.33 10.80
N ASN A 103 -12.86 2.16 11.02
CA ASN A 103 -12.17 1.01 11.62
C ASN A 103 -12.12 -0.20 10.69
N GLU A 104 -12.70 -0.09 9.50
CA GLU A 104 -12.79 -1.19 8.56
C GLU A 104 -12.26 -0.73 7.19
N TYR A 105 -11.36 -1.52 6.63
CA TYR A 105 -10.70 -1.23 5.35
C TYR A 105 -10.63 -2.49 4.49
N GLU A 106 -11.00 -2.39 3.22
CA GLU A 106 -10.80 -3.48 2.27
C GLU A 106 -9.39 -3.51 1.69
N ALA A 107 -8.76 -2.33 1.64
CA ALA A 107 -7.40 -2.19 1.16
C ALA A 107 -6.73 -0.95 1.76
N PHE A 108 -5.41 -1.01 1.82
CA PHE A 108 -4.58 0.16 2.14
C PHE A 108 -3.27 0.09 1.35
N VAL A 109 -2.52 1.18 1.35
CA VAL A 109 -1.24 1.28 0.64
C VAL A 109 -0.12 1.51 1.65
N LEU A 110 0.96 0.78 1.48
CA LEU A 110 2.27 1.08 2.03
C LEU A 110 3.04 1.84 0.95
N ARG A 111 3.11 3.17 1.08
CA ARG A 111 3.65 4.04 0.05
C ARG A 111 5.10 4.41 0.35
N ASN A 112 5.96 4.28 -0.64
CA ASN A 112 7.38 4.65 -0.59
C ASN A 112 7.65 6.16 -0.74
N SER A 113 6.61 7.01 -0.59
CA SER A 113 6.66 8.47 -0.80
C SER A 113 6.76 8.94 -2.26
N GLY A 114 6.74 8.04 -3.23
CA GLY A 114 6.73 8.38 -4.66
C GLY A 114 7.92 9.28 -5.04
N ASN A 115 7.65 10.39 -5.71
CA ASN A 115 8.69 11.32 -6.18
C ASN A 115 9.52 11.99 -5.06
N ASP A 116 9.11 11.84 -3.80
CA ASP A 116 9.82 12.36 -2.63
C ASP A 116 10.76 11.33 -1.97
N TRP A 117 10.87 10.12 -2.57
CA TRP A 117 11.60 9.00 -1.98
C TRP A 117 13.07 9.30 -1.68
N GLU A 118 13.76 10.01 -2.57
CA GLU A 118 15.16 10.41 -2.40
C GLU A 118 15.35 11.74 -1.65
N SER A 119 14.27 12.32 -1.10
CA SER A 119 14.30 13.63 -0.45
C SER A 119 13.85 13.54 0.99
N THR A 120 12.63 13.97 1.30
CA THR A 120 12.14 14.07 2.68
C THR A 120 11.32 12.86 3.13
N MET A 121 10.77 12.10 2.19
CA MET A 121 9.84 10.98 2.39
C MET A 121 8.54 11.34 3.11
N MET A 122 8.28 12.62 3.37
CA MET A 122 7.12 13.10 4.13
C MET A 122 6.32 14.20 3.45
N ARG A 123 6.77 14.71 2.29
CA ARG A 123 6.13 15.85 1.58
C ARG A 123 4.66 15.58 1.28
N ASP A 124 4.36 14.40 0.75
CA ASP A 124 3.01 13.97 0.41
C ASP A 124 2.11 13.96 1.66
N GLY A 125 2.55 13.33 2.74
CA GLY A 125 1.85 13.32 4.02
C GLY A 125 1.68 14.71 4.64
N PHE A 126 2.72 15.54 4.57
CA PHE A 126 2.65 16.92 5.07
C PHE A 126 1.63 17.76 4.30
N ILE A 127 1.65 17.70 2.96
CA ILE A 127 0.70 18.44 2.12
C ILE A 127 -0.73 17.98 2.40
N THR A 128 -0.98 16.67 2.48
CA THR A 128 -2.33 16.17 2.78
C THR A 128 -2.80 16.53 4.18
N SER A 129 -1.90 16.60 5.19
CA SER A 129 -2.27 17.00 6.55
C SER A 129 -2.72 18.46 6.65
N ILE A 130 -2.31 19.33 5.71
CA ILE A 130 -2.82 20.72 5.65
C ILE A 130 -4.32 20.71 5.32
N ALA A 131 -4.80 19.69 4.62
CA ALA A 131 -6.20 19.54 4.26
C ALA A 131 -7.10 19.01 5.41
N ASP A 132 -6.52 18.53 6.53
CA ASP A 132 -7.28 17.98 7.67
C ASP A 132 -8.36 18.94 8.21
N HIS A 133 -8.16 20.25 8.04
CA HIS A 133 -9.11 21.29 8.48
C HIS A 133 -10.05 21.77 7.38
N LEU A 134 -9.92 21.24 6.18
CA LEU A 134 -10.75 21.59 5.03
C LEU A 134 -11.83 20.51 4.84
N ASN A 135 -12.99 20.91 4.36
CA ASN A 135 -14.06 19.97 4.03
C ASN A 135 -13.85 19.40 2.61
N ILE A 136 -12.71 18.70 2.43
CA ILE A 136 -12.34 18.01 1.19
C ILE A 136 -11.81 16.62 1.52
N ASP A 137 -12.06 15.67 0.63
CA ASP A 137 -11.49 14.33 0.76
C ASP A 137 -9.99 14.37 0.53
N HIS A 138 -9.27 13.72 1.42
CA HIS A 138 -7.83 13.53 1.31
C HIS A 138 -7.42 12.20 1.94
N GLN A 139 -6.35 11.62 1.44
CA GLN A 139 -5.81 10.39 2.01
C GLN A 139 -5.14 10.67 3.36
N ARG A 140 -5.51 9.93 4.38
CA ARG A 140 -4.82 9.94 5.67
C ARG A 140 -3.40 9.41 5.51
N TYR A 141 -2.54 9.82 6.40
CA TYR A 141 -1.11 9.53 6.40
C TYR A 141 -0.65 9.02 7.76
N ARG A 142 0.15 7.95 7.72
CA ARG A 142 0.78 7.42 8.93
C ARG A 142 2.10 6.72 8.59
N PRO A 143 3.27 7.21 9.06
CA PRO A 143 4.53 6.52 8.80
C PRO A 143 4.65 5.24 9.64
N ALA A 144 5.26 4.21 9.06
CA ALA A 144 5.49 2.91 9.67
C ALA A 144 6.86 2.35 9.30
N LEU A 145 7.42 1.51 10.16
CA LEU A 145 8.61 0.72 9.86
C LEU A 145 8.17 -0.59 9.21
N LEU A 146 8.64 -0.86 8.00
CA LEU A 146 8.36 -2.12 7.29
C LEU A 146 9.46 -3.13 7.51
N PHE A 147 9.06 -4.36 7.81
CA PHE A 147 9.90 -5.55 7.83
C PHE A 147 9.34 -6.57 6.83
N LEU A 148 10.18 -7.07 5.94
CA LEU A 148 9.82 -8.08 4.95
C LEU A 148 10.60 -9.36 5.23
N ASN A 149 9.88 -10.46 5.49
CA ASN A 149 10.46 -11.75 5.88
C ASN A 149 11.49 -11.65 7.03
N GLY A 150 11.23 -10.75 7.99
CA GLY A 150 12.06 -10.51 9.16
C GLY A 150 13.19 -9.49 8.95
N GLU A 151 13.48 -9.05 7.74
CA GLU A 151 14.48 -8.03 7.44
C GLU A 151 13.86 -6.63 7.46
N PHE A 152 14.59 -5.66 8.01
CA PHE A 152 14.17 -4.25 7.98
C PHE A 152 14.19 -3.74 6.53
N TRP A 153 13.02 -3.34 6.03
CA TRP A 153 12.82 -2.95 4.63
C TRP A 153 12.73 -1.43 4.42
N GLY A 154 12.73 -0.67 5.51
CA GLY A 154 12.71 0.79 5.47
C GLY A 154 11.44 1.40 6.08
N ILE A 155 11.25 2.71 5.81
CA ILE A 155 10.05 3.44 6.21
C ILE A 155 9.07 3.43 5.04
N GLN A 156 7.82 3.10 5.35
CA GLN A 156 6.70 3.20 4.42
C GLN A 156 5.61 4.07 5.04
N ASN A 157 4.80 4.68 4.21
CA ASN A 157 3.69 5.50 4.65
C ASN A 157 2.39 4.72 4.45
N ILE A 158 1.71 4.38 5.54
CA ILE A 158 0.35 3.83 5.47
C ILE A 158 -0.54 4.94 4.90
N ARG A 159 -1.25 4.63 3.82
CA ARG A 159 -2.21 5.51 3.15
C ARG A 159 -3.49 4.75 2.87
N GLU A 160 -4.61 5.44 2.88
CA GLU A 160 -5.84 4.89 2.34
C GLU A 160 -5.67 4.61 0.85
N LYS A 161 -6.30 3.54 0.36
CA LYS A 161 -6.40 3.30 -1.06
C LYS A 161 -7.61 4.03 -1.60
N VAL A 162 -7.36 4.99 -2.51
CA VAL A 162 -8.47 5.71 -3.20
C VAL A 162 -9.14 4.74 -4.16
N ASN A 163 -10.36 4.40 -3.84
CA ASN A 163 -11.26 3.56 -4.63
C ASN A 163 -12.70 3.86 -4.15
N GLU A 164 -13.68 3.10 -4.64
CA GLU A 164 -15.09 3.21 -4.24
C GLU A 164 -15.29 3.04 -2.73
N HIS A 165 -14.55 2.15 -2.08
CA HIS A 165 -14.65 1.92 -0.64
C HIS A 165 -14.12 3.10 0.19
N PHE A 166 -13.11 3.79 -0.29
CA PHE A 166 -12.63 5.03 0.33
C PHE A 166 -13.74 6.10 0.35
N ILE A 167 -14.41 6.30 -0.78
CA ILE A 167 -15.52 7.27 -0.88
C ILE A 167 -16.68 6.80 0.00
N ALA A 168 -17.06 5.53 -0.10
CA ALA A 168 -18.13 4.92 0.69
C ALA A 168 -17.94 5.15 2.19
N SER A 169 -16.75 4.86 2.71
CA SER A 169 -16.44 4.99 4.13
C SER A 169 -16.41 6.43 4.63
N ASN A 170 -16.02 7.39 3.78
CA ASN A 170 -15.96 8.80 4.16
C ASN A 170 -17.32 9.51 4.01
N HIS A 171 -18.23 9.03 3.14
CA HIS A 171 -19.51 9.67 2.84
C HIS A 171 -20.74 8.86 3.24
N SER A 172 -20.56 7.66 3.83
CA SER A 172 -21.67 6.75 4.19
C SER A 172 -22.58 6.42 3.00
N ILE A 173 -21.99 6.12 1.86
CA ILE A 173 -22.64 5.73 0.61
C ILE A 173 -22.27 4.26 0.34
N GLU A 174 -23.19 3.47 -0.22
CA GLU A 174 -22.90 2.11 -0.62
C GLU A 174 -21.93 2.10 -1.81
N PRO A 175 -20.85 1.26 -1.79
CA PRO A 175 -19.81 1.27 -2.84
C PRO A 175 -20.35 1.04 -4.25
N GLU A 176 -21.40 0.22 -4.39
CA GLU A 176 -22.05 -0.07 -5.68
C GLU A 176 -22.78 1.13 -6.30
N HIS A 177 -22.96 2.22 -5.55
CA HIS A 177 -23.55 3.47 -6.03
C HIS A 177 -22.49 4.51 -6.42
N ILE A 178 -21.21 4.11 -6.47
CA ILE A 178 -20.10 5.02 -6.75
C ILE A 178 -19.43 4.65 -8.08
N ASP A 179 -19.43 5.59 -9.00
CA ASP A 179 -18.65 5.52 -10.23
C ASP A 179 -17.37 6.36 -10.07
N LEU A 180 -16.23 5.70 -9.91
CA LEU A 180 -14.93 6.36 -9.82
C LEU A 180 -14.27 6.39 -11.22
N LEU A 181 -14.12 7.58 -11.77
CA LEU A 181 -13.43 7.78 -13.04
C LEU A 181 -11.92 7.97 -12.79
N ASP A 182 -11.14 6.98 -13.18
CA ASP A 182 -9.67 7.08 -13.18
C ASP A 182 -9.19 7.43 -14.59
N ILE A 183 -8.59 8.60 -14.74
CA ILE A 183 -7.92 8.99 -15.98
C ILE A 183 -6.56 8.27 -15.99
N GLN A 184 -6.55 7.06 -16.47
CA GLN A 184 -5.31 6.37 -16.79
C GLN A 184 -4.61 7.13 -17.92
N GLY A 185 -3.46 7.64 -17.59
CA GLY A 185 -2.73 8.65 -18.32
C GLY A 185 -2.71 8.53 -19.83
N ILE A 186 -2.76 9.71 -20.42
CA ILE A 186 -2.42 9.98 -21.82
C ILE A 186 -0.94 9.67 -22.03
#